data_6e3df1d20123c53093047e47b37f67d2
#
_entry.id   6e3df1d20123c53093047e47b37f67d2
#
_cell.length_a   1.000
_cell.length_b   1.000
_cell.length_c   1.000
_cell.angle_alpha   90.00
_cell.angle_beta   90.00
_cell.angle_gamma   90.00
#
_symmetry.space_group_name_H-M   'P 1'
#
loop_
_entity.id
_entity.type
_entity.pdbx_description
1 polymer ?
#
loop_
_entity_poly.entity_id
_entity_poly.type
_entity_poly.pdbx_seq_one_letter_code
_entity_poly.pdbx_strand_id
1 'polypeptide(L)'
;MAAITASMVGELRAKTDAPMMECKRALTEAEGDMGRAEELLRIRLGSKAGKAASRITAEGVVTAAVVDGAGALVEVNCETDFVTKNDSFLAFANACAELVAKNNPADAAALSLLDYSQDGYGPTLEDVRAGLIGKIGENMSIRRFKRYEGAKVASYLHGTRIGVMVEFEGDEAAAKDVAMHVAAMKPVALSSNEVPAKLIEMERKIATEKAAEDAEKATAEGKTPQSAEILAKRIEGSVQKYLKEVSLFNQSFVKNDKQTVEQMLKERATQVKSFTLYVVGEGIEKKVDDFAAEVAAQVAAAKGGSDV
;
A
#
# COMPACT_ATOMS: atom_id res chain seq x y z
N MET A 1 7.60 40.60 28.38
CA MET A 1 7.21 39.31 27.73
C MET A 1 5.81 38.97 28.24
N ALA A 2 4.85 38.75 27.37
CA ALA A 2 3.51 38.32 27.75
C ALA A 2 3.60 36.94 28.44
N ALA A 3 2.90 36.78 29.57
CA ALA A 3 2.87 35.49 30.26
C ALA A 3 2.07 34.48 29.44
N ILE A 4 2.70 33.42 28.96
CA ILE A 4 2.04 32.35 28.23
C ILE A 4 1.21 31.54 29.21
N THR A 5 -0.13 31.61 29.06
CA THR A 5 -1.07 30.91 29.95
C THR A 5 -1.37 29.51 29.45
N ALA A 6 -1.78 28.60 30.33
CA ALA A 6 -2.25 27.26 29.95
C ALA A 6 -3.47 27.31 29.01
N SER A 7 -4.32 28.35 29.16
CA SER A 7 -5.47 28.59 28.27
C SER A 7 -5.03 28.86 26.83
N MET A 8 -4.05 29.75 26.61
CA MET A 8 -3.50 30.05 25.28
C MET A 8 -2.90 28.80 24.64
N VAL A 9 -2.18 27.99 25.41
CA VAL A 9 -1.62 26.71 24.90
C VAL A 9 -2.73 25.74 24.53
N GLY A 10 -3.78 25.66 25.36
CA GLY A 10 -4.97 24.84 25.07
C GLY A 10 -5.74 25.29 23.81
N GLU A 11 -5.90 26.62 23.65
CA GLU A 11 -6.55 27.20 22.46
C GLU A 11 -5.75 26.94 21.18
N LEU A 12 -4.44 27.18 21.21
CA LEU A 12 -3.59 26.89 20.05
C LEU A 12 -3.59 25.40 19.71
N ARG A 13 -3.57 24.54 20.71
CA ARG A 13 -3.68 23.10 20.50
C ARG A 13 -5.03 22.68 19.94
N ALA A 14 -6.13 23.25 20.40
CA ALA A 14 -7.47 22.97 19.87
C ALA A 14 -7.61 23.34 18.40
N LYS A 15 -6.92 24.43 17.96
CA LYS A 15 -6.90 24.86 16.57
C LYS A 15 -6.00 24.02 15.66
N THR A 16 -4.82 23.62 16.17
CA THR A 16 -3.74 23.04 15.36
C THR A 16 -3.54 21.55 15.57
N ASP A 17 -4.13 21.01 16.66
CA ASP A 17 -3.93 19.65 17.16
C ASP A 17 -2.44 19.26 17.33
N ALA A 18 -1.57 20.27 17.41
CA ALA A 18 -0.14 20.09 17.58
C ALA A 18 0.20 19.64 19.01
N PRO A 19 1.35 18.98 19.24
CA PRO A 19 1.80 18.59 20.58
C PRO A 19 1.87 19.78 21.54
N MET A 20 1.37 19.62 22.77
CA MET A 20 1.24 20.69 23.78
C MET A 20 2.55 21.47 23.97
N MET A 21 3.69 20.79 24.01
CA MET A 21 5.00 21.43 24.22
C MET A 21 5.44 22.27 23.00
N GLU A 22 5.05 21.86 21.79
CA GLU A 22 5.31 22.65 20.58
C GLU A 22 4.44 23.90 20.56
N CYS A 23 3.16 23.80 20.94
CA CYS A 23 2.28 24.96 21.11
C CYS A 23 2.82 25.96 22.12
N LYS A 24 3.27 25.48 23.30
CA LYS A 24 3.88 26.33 24.31
C LYS A 24 5.14 27.03 23.80
N ARG A 25 6.01 26.30 23.10
CA ARG A 25 7.24 26.82 22.51
C ARG A 25 6.95 27.87 21.43
N ALA A 26 6.00 27.59 20.54
CA ALA A 26 5.60 28.53 19.50
C ALA A 26 5.01 29.81 20.08
N LEU A 27 4.12 29.73 21.07
CA LEU A 27 3.56 30.89 21.77
C LEU A 27 4.66 31.70 22.51
N THR A 28 5.62 31.04 23.10
CA THR A 28 6.73 31.73 23.79
C THR A 28 7.55 32.55 22.78
N GLU A 29 7.89 31.98 21.64
CA GLU A 29 8.64 32.65 20.57
C GLU A 29 7.84 33.74 19.85
N ALA A 30 6.52 33.53 19.74
CA ALA A 30 5.59 34.53 19.20
C ALA A 30 5.17 35.59 20.23
N GLU A 31 5.75 35.59 21.43
CA GLU A 31 5.44 36.53 22.51
C GLU A 31 3.95 36.61 22.89
N GLY A 32 3.23 35.50 22.64
CA GLY A 32 1.80 35.37 22.92
C GLY A 32 0.90 35.68 21.71
N ASP A 33 1.44 36.06 20.57
CA ASP A 33 0.66 36.24 19.33
C ASP A 33 0.23 34.88 18.75
N MET A 34 -1.08 34.62 18.73
CA MET A 34 -1.66 33.34 18.29
C MET A 34 -1.42 33.08 16.82
N GLY A 35 -1.57 34.09 15.96
CA GLY A 35 -1.37 33.96 14.50
C GLY A 35 0.09 33.63 14.18
N ARG A 36 1.00 34.37 14.80
CA ARG A 36 2.44 34.11 14.62
C ARG A 36 2.85 32.75 15.17
N ALA A 37 2.26 32.31 16.28
CA ALA A 37 2.50 30.98 16.85
C ALA A 37 2.02 29.87 15.92
N GLU A 38 0.87 30.03 15.26
CA GLU A 38 0.38 29.09 14.22
C GLU A 38 1.37 29.01 13.03
N GLU A 39 1.87 30.12 12.53
CA GLU A 39 2.89 30.15 11.46
C GLU A 39 4.18 29.42 11.86
N LEU A 40 4.70 29.70 13.07
CA LEU A 40 5.88 29.05 13.61
C LEU A 40 5.70 27.54 13.78
N LEU A 41 4.51 27.10 14.18
CA LEU A 41 4.17 25.66 14.24
C LEU A 41 4.21 25.03 12.85
N ARG A 42 3.60 25.65 11.85
CA ARG A 42 3.62 25.14 10.47
C ARG A 42 5.04 24.95 9.94
N ILE A 43 5.91 25.94 10.14
CA ILE A 43 7.32 25.88 9.71
C ILE A 43 8.05 24.73 10.44
N ARG A 44 7.87 24.59 11.76
CA ARG A 44 8.55 23.57 12.56
C ARG A 44 8.07 22.15 12.26
N LEU A 45 6.77 21.98 12.15
CA LEU A 45 6.19 20.68 11.85
C LEU A 45 6.60 20.22 10.45
N GLY A 46 6.58 21.12 9.47
CA GLY A 46 7.07 20.83 8.12
C GLY A 46 8.55 20.42 8.10
N SER A 47 9.42 21.02 8.92
CA SER A 47 10.84 20.65 8.99
C SER A 47 11.10 19.24 9.56
N LYS A 48 10.14 18.66 10.29
CA LYS A 48 10.24 17.29 10.82
C LYS A 48 10.08 16.24 9.72
N ALA A 49 9.36 16.56 8.64
CA ALA A 49 9.17 15.65 7.50
C ALA A 49 10.51 15.25 6.87
N GLY A 50 11.43 16.20 6.67
CA GLY A 50 12.76 15.91 6.13
C GLY A 50 13.57 14.94 7.00
N LYS A 51 13.47 15.04 8.33
CA LYS A 51 14.13 14.10 9.27
C LYS A 51 13.46 12.72 9.29
N ALA A 52 12.17 12.66 9.02
CA ALA A 52 11.43 11.40 8.99
C ALA A 52 11.60 10.65 7.67
N ALA A 53 11.99 11.31 6.59
CA ALA A 53 11.98 10.77 5.22
C ALA A 53 12.78 9.46 5.02
N SER A 54 13.79 9.21 5.85
CA SER A 54 14.60 7.97 5.78
C SER A 54 13.98 6.79 6.53
N ARG A 55 12.91 6.99 7.29
CA ARG A 55 12.25 5.92 8.05
C ARG A 55 11.35 5.11 7.13
N ILE A 56 11.40 3.78 7.26
CA ILE A 56 10.66 2.84 6.41
C ILE A 56 9.16 2.93 6.73
N THR A 57 8.35 3.08 5.68
CA THR A 57 6.89 3.12 5.75
C THR A 57 6.31 1.85 5.13
N ALA A 58 6.17 0.78 5.91
CA ALA A 58 5.69 -0.53 5.44
C ALA A 58 4.23 -0.83 5.81
N GLU A 59 3.63 0.00 6.67
CA GLU A 59 2.19 0.01 6.94
C GLU A 59 1.50 1.10 6.10
N GLY A 60 0.19 1.21 6.15
CA GLY A 60 -0.54 2.23 5.38
C GLY A 60 -1.94 1.80 4.98
N VAL A 61 -2.48 2.49 3.98
CA VAL A 61 -3.82 2.23 3.43
C VAL A 61 -3.80 2.24 1.90
N VAL A 62 -4.72 1.49 1.32
CA VAL A 62 -5.10 1.64 -0.09
C VAL A 62 -6.45 2.32 -0.14
N THR A 63 -6.55 3.38 -0.94
CA THR A 63 -7.79 4.13 -1.17
C THR A 63 -8.14 4.14 -2.64
N ALA A 64 -9.43 4.31 -2.95
CA ALA A 64 -9.94 4.37 -4.30
C ALA A 64 -10.94 5.53 -4.43
N ALA A 65 -10.91 6.20 -5.57
CA ALA A 65 -11.89 7.23 -5.92
C ALA A 65 -12.34 7.06 -7.38
N VAL A 66 -13.60 7.43 -7.65
CA VAL A 66 -14.12 7.56 -9.02
C VAL A 66 -14.73 8.94 -9.11
N VAL A 67 -14.17 9.78 -9.98
CA VAL A 67 -14.58 11.18 -10.16
C VAL A 67 -14.70 11.46 -11.66
N ASP A 68 -15.87 11.95 -12.08
CA ASP A 68 -16.16 12.34 -13.48
C ASP A 68 -15.81 11.24 -14.50
N GLY A 69 -16.03 9.96 -14.12
CA GLY A 69 -15.75 8.80 -14.97
C GLY A 69 -14.26 8.36 -15.00
N ALA A 70 -13.40 9.03 -14.26
CA ALA A 70 -12.03 8.59 -14.03
C ALA A 70 -11.90 7.87 -12.69
N GLY A 71 -11.27 6.70 -12.67
CA GLY A 71 -10.99 5.94 -11.45
C GLY A 71 -9.53 6.06 -11.02
N ALA A 72 -9.27 6.06 -9.73
CA ALA A 72 -7.93 6.01 -9.17
C ALA A 72 -7.84 5.04 -7.99
N LEU A 73 -6.74 4.28 -7.94
CA LEU A 73 -6.33 3.45 -6.82
C LEU A 73 -4.99 3.97 -6.32
N VAL A 74 -4.86 4.23 -5.02
CA VAL A 74 -3.67 4.86 -4.44
C VAL A 74 -3.25 4.09 -3.19
N GLU A 75 -1.95 3.85 -3.02
CA GLU A 75 -1.35 3.34 -1.79
C GLU A 75 -0.60 4.47 -1.10
N VAL A 76 -1.01 4.79 0.13
CA VAL A 76 -0.34 5.74 1.03
C VAL A 76 0.19 4.99 2.24
N ASN A 77 1.50 5.08 2.46
CA ASN A 77 2.19 4.35 3.51
C ASN A 77 2.51 5.22 4.73
N CYS A 78 2.59 4.58 5.89
CA CYS A 78 3.05 5.11 7.17
C CYS A 78 3.93 4.09 7.90
N GLU A 79 4.46 4.43 9.06
CA GLU A 79 5.37 3.55 9.80
C GLU A 79 4.61 2.45 10.56
N THR A 80 3.49 2.80 11.21
CA THR A 80 2.73 1.87 12.07
C THR A 80 1.28 1.74 11.65
N ASP A 81 0.65 0.65 12.07
CA ASP A 81 -0.77 0.39 11.85
C ASP A 81 -1.70 1.29 12.70
N PHE A 82 -1.18 1.94 13.73
CA PHE A 82 -1.95 2.91 14.52
C PHE A 82 -2.34 4.13 13.69
N VAL A 83 -1.43 4.62 12.84
CA VAL A 83 -1.70 5.76 11.96
C VAL A 83 -2.76 5.43 10.90
N THR A 84 -2.90 4.16 10.50
CA THR A 84 -3.94 3.74 9.55
C THR A 84 -5.38 3.94 10.04
N LYS A 85 -5.56 4.25 11.33
CA LYS A 85 -6.84 4.53 11.97
C LYS A 85 -7.02 6.02 12.29
N ASN A 86 -6.03 6.84 12.00
CA ASN A 86 -6.07 8.27 12.25
C ASN A 86 -6.89 8.99 11.18
N ASP A 87 -7.90 9.77 11.59
CA ASP A 87 -8.84 10.44 10.68
C ASP A 87 -8.14 11.40 9.72
N SER A 88 -7.15 12.18 10.20
CA SER A 88 -6.40 13.11 9.34
C SER A 88 -5.57 12.36 8.28
N PHE A 89 -4.98 11.22 8.63
CA PHE A 89 -4.26 10.38 7.69
C PHE A 89 -5.20 9.74 6.65
N LEU A 90 -6.36 9.24 7.07
CA LEU A 90 -7.37 8.68 6.18
C LEU A 90 -7.94 9.74 5.23
N ALA A 91 -8.20 10.95 5.72
CA ALA A 91 -8.65 12.07 4.90
C ALA A 91 -7.59 12.44 3.83
N PHE A 92 -6.32 12.51 4.23
CA PHE A 92 -5.20 12.74 3.31
C PHE A 92 -5.10 11.65 2.23
N ALA A 93 -5.18 10.37 2.62
CA ALA A 93 -5.10 9.25 1.69
C ALA A 93 -6.28 9.26 0.69
N ASN A 94 -7.49 9.56 1.13
CA ASN A 94 -8.66 9.70 0.25
C ASN A 94 -8.50 10.89 -0.71
N ALA A 95 -8.01 12.03 -0.22
CA ALA A 95 -7.72 13.17 -1.07
C ALA A 95 -6.69 12.86 -2.15
N CYS A 96 -5.65 12.06 -1.85
CA CYS A 96 -4.70 11.58 -2.86
C CYS A 96 -5.43 10.84 -4.00
N ALA A 97 -6.37 9.94 -3.68
CA ALA A 97 -7.11 9.21 -4.71
C ALA A 97 -8.02 10.14 -5.55
N GLU A 98 -8.70 11.10 -4.91
CA GLU A 98 -9.53 12.08 -5.62
C GLU A 98 -8.69 12.98 -6.53
N LEU A 99 -7.54 13.47 -6.05
CA LEU A 99 -6.65 14.33 -6.83
C LEU A 99 -6.06 13.57 -8.02
N VAL A 100 -5.68 12.29 -7.85
CA VAL A 100 -5.24 11.44 -8.97
C VAL A 100 -6.35 11.28 -9.99
N ALA A 101 -7.58 10.98 -9.56
CA ALA A 101 -8.72 10.82 -10.47
C ALA A 101 -8.99 12.10 -11.27
N LYS A 102 -9.00 13.27 -10.60
CA LYS A 102 -9.32 14.56 -11.21
C LYS A 102 -8.21 15.09 -12.12
N ASN A 103 -6.94 15.04 -11.69
CA ASN A 103 -5.88 15.85 -12.29
C ASN A 103 -4.90 15.05 -13.15
N ASN A 104 -4.98 13.71 -13.15
CA ASN A 104 -4.08 12.85 -13.93
C ASN A 104 -2.58 13.20 -13.75
N PRO A 105 -2.05 13.26 -12.53
CA PRO A 105 -0.65 13.57 -12.34
C PRO A 105 0.23 12.47 -12.94
N ALA A 106 1.40 12.84 -13.45
CA ALA A 106 2.32 11.90 -14.10
C ALA A 106 2.92 10.90 -13.11
N ASP A 107 3.18 11.33 -11.88
CA ASP A 107 3.81 10.55 -10.81
C ASP A 107 3.47 11.12 -9.42
N ALA A 108 4.00 10.50 -8.37
CA ALA A 108 3.79 10.96 -7.00
C ALA A 108 4.38 12.35 -6.72
N ALA A 109 5.44 12.74 -7.42
CA ALA A 109 6.03 14.06 -7.27
C ALA A 109 5.09 15.13 -7.84
N ALA A 110 4.54 14.90 -9.05
CA ALA A 110 3.55 15.78 -9.65
C ALA A 110 2.26 15.85 -8.80
N LEU A 111 1.81 14.72 -8.24
CA LEU A 111 0.67 14.69 -7.32
C LEU A 111 0.91 15.54 -6.09
N SER A 112 2.11 15.49 -5.50
CA SER A 112 2.47 16.24 -4.30
C SER A 112 2.40 17.75 -4.47
N LEU A 113 2.53 18.25 -5.70
CA LEU A 113 2.49 19.68 -6.03
C LEU A 113 1.08 20.23 -6.27
N LEU A 114 0.06 19.38 -6.30
CA LEU A 114 -1.32 19.81 -6.53
C LEU A 114 -1.86 20.60 -5.32
N ASP A 115 -2.72 21.57 -5.62
CA ASP A 115 -3.38 22.39 -4.62
C ASP A 115 -4.28 21.53 -3.73
N TYR A 116 -3.97 21.55 -2.44
CA TYR A 116 -4.77 20.89 -1.41
C TYR A 116 -4.49 21.49 -0.04
N SER A 117 -5.52 21.59 0.79
CA SER A 117 -5.40 22.07 2.16
C SER A 117 -6.22 21.20 3.11
N GLN A 118 -5.64 20.86 4.25
CA GLN A 118 -6.27 20.06 5.30
C GLN A 118 -5.69 20.42 6.66
N ASP A 119 -6.50 20.51 7.70
CA ASP A 119 -6.09 20.73 9.09
C ASP A 119 -5.19 21.98 9.29
N GLY A 120 -5.42 23.03 8.48
CA GLY A 120 -4.61 24.25 8.51
C GLY A 120 -3.26 24.13 7.79
N TYR A 121 -2.95 23.00 7.17
CA TYR A 121 -1.78 22.81 6.29
C TYR A 121 -2.17 23.02 4.82
N GLY A 122 -1.22 23.40 4.00
CA GLY A 122 -1.34 23.72 2.58
C GLY A 122 -0.34 24.82 2.19
N PRO A 123 -0.36 25.30 0.98
CA PRO A 123 -1.39 25.15 -0.06
C PRO A 123 -1.31 23.89 -0.92
N THR A 124 -0.24 23.09 -0.82
CA THR A 124 -0.05 21.89 -1.63
C THR A 124 -0.28 20.62 -0.85
N LEU A 125 -0.48 19.50 -1.56
CA LEU A 125 -0.60 18.17 -0.96
C LEU A 125 0.66 17.80 -0.16
N GLU A 126 1.86 18.24 -0.63
CA GLU A 126 3.13 18.04 0.09
C GLU A 126 3.17 18.82 1.40
N ASP A 127 2.66 20.06 1.43
CA ASP A 127 2.59 20.85 2.67
C ASP A 127 1.69 20.17 3.70
N VAL A 128 0.58 19.60 3.25
CA VAL A 128 -0.32 18.82 4.11
C VAL A 128 0.38 17.56 4.63
N ARG A 129 1.05 16.80 3.75
CA ARG A 129 1.82 15.61 4.15
C ARG A 129 2.89 15.95 5.19
N ALA A 130 3.67 16.99 4.93
CA ALA A 130 4.73 17.44 5.84
C ALA A 130 4.17 17.90 7.20
N GLY A 131 3.05 18.61 7.18
CA GLY A 131 2.34 19.03 8.38
C GLY A 131 1.84 17.85 9.20
N LEU A 132 1.24 16.84 8.56
CA LEU A 132 0.77 15.62 9.22
C LEU A 132 1.92 14.80 9.80
N ILE A 133 3.06 14.67 9.09
CA ILE A 133 4.27 14.04 9.63
C ILE A 133 4.72 14.76 10.90
N GLY A 134 4.72 16.09 10.89
CA GLY A 134 5.07 16.89 12.07
C GLY A 134 4.11 16.70 13.23
N LYS A 135 2.80 16.64 12.95
CA LYS A 135 1.71 16.50 13.90
C LYS A 135 1.67 15.10 14.54
N ILE A 136 1.70 14.07 13.71
CA ILE A 136 1.57 12.66 14.11
C ILE A 136 2.91 12.08 14.59
N GLY A 137 4.03 12.54 14.01
CA GLY A 137 5.38 12.12 14.40
C GLY A 137 5.92 10.93 13.60
N GLU A 138 5.13 10.39 12.66
CA GLU A 138 5.51 9.29 11.79
C GLU A 138 5.74 9.74 10.35
N ASN A 139 6.66 9.07 9.63
CA ASN A 139 6.84 9.26 8.20
C ASN A 139 5.62 8.78 7.42
N MET A 140 5.31 9.48 6.34
CA MET A 140 4.21 9.15 5.42
C MET A 140 4.69 9.31 3.98
N SER A 141 4.29 8.41 3.10
CA SER A 141 4.65 8.47 1.69
C SER A 141 3.49 8.07 0.78
N ILE A 142 3.32 8.82 -0.32
CA ILE A 142 2.47 8.41 -1.42
C ILE A 142 3.31 7.44 -2.26
N ARG A 143 3.05 6.15 -2.14
CA ARG A 143 3.93 5.12 -2.70
C ARG A 143 3.71 4.91 -4.19
N ARG A 144 2.48 4.67 -4.57
CA ARG A 144 2.08 4.35 -5.94
C ARG A 144 0.60 4.63 -6.17
N PHE A 145 0.26 4.86 -7.41
CA PHE A 145 -1.13 4.95 -7.84
C PHE A 145 -1.31 4.43 -9.26
N LYS A 146 -2.56 4.14 -9.60
CA LYS A 146 -3.00 3.84 -10.96
C LYS A 146 -4.28 4.62 -11.23
N ARG A 147 -4.32 5.29 -12.38
CA ARG A 147 -5.52 5.99 -12.89
C ARG A 147 -6.08 5.28 -14.11
N TYR A 148 -7.38 5.27 -14.20
CA TYR A 148 -8.16 4.78 -15.32
C TYR A 148 -9.01 5.91 -15.88
N GLU A 149 -9.06 6.05 -17.18
CA GLU A 149 -9.82 7.10 -17.87
C GLU A 149 -10.51 6.55 -19.12
N GLY A 150 -11.71 7.06 -19.41
CA GLY A 150 -12.47 6.69 -20.59
C GLY A 150 -13.08 5.30 -20.58
N ALA A 151 -13.06 4.61 -19.43
CA ALA A 151 -13.59 3.27 -19.24
C ALA A 151 -14.45 3.19 -17.99
N LYS A 152 -15.39 2.21 -17.95
CA LYS A 152 -16.07 1.88 -16.70
C LYS A 152 -15.10 1.17 -15.77
N VAL A 153 -15.09 1.56 -14.50
CA VAL A 153 -14.29 0.93 -13.47
C VAL A 153 -15.14 0.51 -12.28
N ALA A 154 -14.76 -0.61 -11.68
CA ALA A 154 -15.31 -1.08 -10.41
C ALA A 154 -14.16 -1.24 -9.42
N SER A 155 -14.36 -0.80 -8.18
CA SER A 155 -13.36 -0.94 -7.12
C SER A 155 -13.86 -1.82 -5.99
N TYR A 156 -12.93 -2.46 -5.30
CA TYR A 156 -13.16 -3.19 -4.07
C TYR A 156 -12.02 -2.95 -3.10
N LEU A 157 -12.36 -2.54 -1.87
CA LEU A 157 -11.41 -2.38 -0.77
C LEU A 157 -11.68 -3.45 0.28
N HIS A 158 -10.70 -4.26 0.60
CA HIS A 158 -10.78 -5.22 1.70
C HIS A 158 -10.09 -4.66 2.94
N GLY A 159 -10.88 -4.09 3.82
CA GLY A 159 -10.37 -3.23 4.89
C GLY A 159 -9.63 -2.03 4.30
N THR A 160 -8.53 -1.66 4.93
CA THR A 160 -7.64 -0.58 4.47
C THR A 160 -6.39 -1.10 3.76
N ARG A 161 -6.16 -2.42 3.76
CA ARG A 161 -4.87 -3.00 3.34
C ARG A 161 -4.81 -3.51 1.91
N ILE A 162 -5.95 -3.85 1.32
CA ILE A 162 -6.01 -4.39 -0.05
C ILE A 162 -7.01 -3.58 -0.84
N GLY A 163 -6.59 -3.11 -2.00
CA GLY A 163 -7.47 -2.43 -2.94
C GLY A 163 -7.33 -3.02 -4.34
N VAL A 164 -8.47 -3.13 -5.01
CA VAL A 164 -8.55 -3.59 -6.38
C VAL A 164 -9.37 -2.60 -7.19
N MET A 165 -8.92 -2.33 -8.40
CA MET A 165 -9.70 -1.64 -9.42
C MET A 165 -9.71 -2.48 -10.70
N VAL A 166 -10.89 -2.64 -11.27
CA VAL A 166 -11.14 -3.45 -12.47
C VAL A 166 -11.74 -2.54 -13.53
N GLU A 167 -11.13 -2.55 -14.71
CA GLU A 167 -11.67 -1.94 -15.92
C GLU A 167 -12.54 -2.95 -16.65
N PHE A 168 -13.77 -2.56 -17.01
CA PHE A 168 -14.75 -3.51 -17.56
C PHE A 168 -15.71 -2.89 -18.57
N GLU A 169 -16.36 -3.76 -19.34
CA GLU A 169 -17.57 -3.49 -20.12
C GLU A 169 -18.66 -4.46 -19.69
N GLY A 170 -19.91 -4.01 -19.60
CA GLY A 170 -21.06 -4.84 -19.23
C GLY A 170 -21.61 -4.57 -17.86
N ASP A 171 -21.85 -5.63 -17.07
CA ASP A 171 -22.48 -5.60 -15.76
C ASP A 171 -21.50 -5.17 -14.64
N GLU A 172 -21.82 -4.06 -13.97
CA GLU A 172 -21.04 -3.52 -12.86
C GLU A 172 -20.99 -4.47 -11.64
N ALA A 173 -22.07 -5.20 -11.38
CA ALA A 173 -22.10 -6.13 -10.26
C ALA A 173 -21.13 -7.31 -10.50
N ALA A 174 -21.05 -7.82 -11.74
CA ALA A 174 -20.06 -8.82 -12.11
C ALA A 174 -18.63 -8.29 -11.96
N ALA A 175 -18.35 -7.05 -12.37
CA ALA A 175 -17.05 -6.42 -12.22
C ALA A 175 -16.66 -6.22 -10.74
N LYS A 176 -17.59 -5.83 -9.87
CA LYS A 176 -17.36 -5.76 -8.41
C LYS A 176 -17.07 -7.13 -7.81
N ASP A 177 -17.75 -8.18 -8.28
CA ASP A 177 -17.51 -9.55 -7.86
C ASP A 177 -16.11 -10.02 -8.28
N VAL A 178 -15.65 -9.64 -9.49
CA VAL A 178 -14.27 -9.88 -9.94
C VAL A 178 -13.27 -9.10 -9.09
N ALA A 179 -13.52 -7.83 -8.77
CA ALA A 179 -12.63 -7.06 -7.92
C ALA A 179 -12.45 -7.71 -6.54
N MET A 180 -13.52 -8.23 -5.94
CA MET A 180 -13.48 -8.99 -4.70
C MET A 180 -12.70 -10.31 -4.88
N HIS A 181 -12.92 -11.03 -5.99
CA HIS A 181 -12.19 -12.26 -6.32
C HIS A 181 -10.68 -11.99 -6.44
N VAL A 182 -10.28 -10.92 -7.16
CA VAL A 182 -8.87 -10.51 -7.29
C VAL A 182 -8.24 -10.20 -5.94
N ALA A 183 -8.94 -9.54 -5.04
CA ALA A 183 -8.46 -9.27 -3.69
C ALA A 183 -8.18 -10.55 -2.89
N ALA A 184 -9.01 -11.57 -3.06
CA ALA A 184 -8.91 -12.85 -2.36
C ALA A 184 -7.86 -13.78 -2.99
N MET A 185 -7.90 -13.96 -4.31
CA MET A 185 -7.14 -14.98 -5.04
C MET A 185 -5.83 -14.47 -5.64
N LYS A 186 -5.65 -13.15 -5.70
CA LYS A 186 -4.41 -12.46 -6.12
C LYS A 186 -3.83 -12.98 -7.45
N PRO A 187 -4.60 -13.04 -8.53
CA PRO A 187 -4.07 -13.43 -9.82
C PRO A 187 -2.98 -12.44 -10.27
N VAL A 188 -2.02 -12.91 -11.07
CA VAL A 188 -0.92 -12.06 -11.57
C VAL A 188 -1.19 -11.52 -12.98
N ALA A 189 -2.13 -12.13 -13.72
CA ALA A 189 -2.50 -11.74 -15.07
C ALA A 189 -3.98 -12.06 -15.35
N LEU A 190 -4.56 -11.47 -16.40
CA LEU A 190 -5.91 -11.81 -16.84
C LEU A 190 -5.97 -13.24 -17.37
N SER A 191 -5.03 -13.60 -18.24
CA SER A 191 -4.96 -14.90 -18.91
C SER A 191 -3.56 -15.51 -18.81
N SER A 192 -3.46 -16.80 -19.09
CA SER A 192 -2.20 -17.55 -19.04
C SER A 192 -1.14 -17.00 -20.01
N ASN A 193 -1.58 -16.37 -21.11
CA ASN A 193 -0.67 -15.80 -22.11
C ASN A 193 -0.04 -14.47 -21.67
N GLU A 194 -0.58 -13.84 -20.65
CA GLU A 194 -0.12 -12.56 -20.10
C GLU A 194 0.75 -12.73 -18.85
N VAL A 195 0.92 -13.96 -18.38
CA VAL A 195 1.80 -14.25 -17.23
C VAL A 195 3.25 -13.92 -17.61
N PRO A 196 3.97 -13.10 -16.82
CA PRO A 196 5.34 -12.71 -17.12
C PRO A 196 6.26 -13.92 -17.32
N ALA A 197 7.03 -13.94 -18.40
CA ALA A 197 7.96 -15.04 -18.75
C ALA A 197 8.90 -15.41 -17.59
N LYS A 198 9.37 -14.42 -16.84
CA LYS A 198 10.21 -14.63 -15.65
C LYS A 198 9.55 -15.54 -14.60
N LEU A 199 8.25 -15.40 -14.38
CA LEU A 199 7.52 -16.24 -13.42
C LEU A 199 7.36 -17.67 -13.96
N ILE A 200 7.11 -17.80 -15.25
CA ILE A 200 7.03 -19.12 -15.92
C ILE A 200 8.36 -19.85 -15.85
N GLU A 201 9.47 -19.16 -16.12
CA GLU A 201 10.82 -19.73 -16.03
C GLU A 201 11.16 -20.15 -14.60
N MET A 202 10.80 -19.33 -13.61
CA MET A 202 11.01 -19.64 -12.20
C MET A 202 10.22 -20.89 -11.79
N GLU A 203 8.95 -21.00 -12.18
CA GLU A 203 8.13 -22.18 -11.90
C GLU A 203 8.67 -23.43 -12.61
N ARG A 204 9.11 -23.31 -13.86
CA ARG A 204 9.75 -24.40 -14.61
C ARG A 204 11.02 -24.90 -13.90
N LYS A 205 11.83 -23.98 -13.37
CA LYS A 205 13.03 -24.31 -12.60
C LYS A 205 12.66 -25.09 -11.32
N ILE A 206 11.70 -24.58 -10.55
CA ILE A 206 11.18 -25.23 -9.33
C ILE A 206 10.65 -26.63 -9.65
N ALA A 207 9.83 -26.77 -10.70
CA ALA A 207 9.30 -28.07 -11.13
C ALA A 207 10.39 -29.05 -11.55
N THR A 208 11.45 -28.55 -12.19
CA THR A 208 12.61 -29.37 -12.61
C THR A 208 13.42 -29.85 -11.41
N GLU A 209 13.74 -28.97 -10.47
CA GLU A 209 14.47 -29.30 -9.25
C GLU A 209 13.69 -30.33 -8.40
N LYS A 210 12.38 -30.11 -8.25
CA LYS A 210 11.49 -31.04 -7.53
C LYS A 210 11.41 -32.41 -8.22
N ALA A 211 11.34 -32.45 -9.54
CA ALA A 211 11.33 -33.69 -10.30
C ALA A 211 12.64 -34.49 -10.15
N ALA A 212 13.80 -33.80 -10.08
CA ALA A 212 15.11 -34.41 -9.83
C ALA A 212 15.19 -34.98 -8.41
N GLU A 213 14.76 -34.21 -7.40
CA GLU A 213 14.72 -34.68 -5.99
C GLU A 213 13.81 -35.92 -5.81
N ASP A 214 12.62 -35.90 -6.43
CA ASP A 214 11.71 -37.05 -6.40
C ASP A 214 12.30 -38.28 -7.09
N ALA A 215 13.09 -38.11 -8.18
CA ALA A 215 13.75 -39.21 -8.87
C ALA A 215 14.89 -39.82 -8.03
N GLU A 216 15.67 -38.99 -7.33
CA GLU A 216 16.70 -39.45 -6.40
C GLU A 216 16.10 -40.25 -5.26
N LYS A 217 15.01 -39.75 -4.64
CA LYS A 217 14.28 -40.45 -3.57
C LYS A 217 13.74 -41.82 -4.05
N ALA A 218 13.12 -41.84 -5.25
CA ALA A 218 12.60 -43.07 -5.82
C ALA A 218 13.73 -44.10 -6.07
N THR A 219 14.89 -43.67 -6.52
CA THR A 219 16.05 -44.52 -6.72
C THR A 219 16.56 -45.09 -5.39
N ALA A 220 16.65 -44.26 -4.36
CA ALA A 220 17.04 -44.70 -3.02
C ALA A 220 16.08 -45.73 -2.42
N GLU A 221 14.78 -45.66 -2.79
CA GLU A 221 13.74 -46.61 -2.42
C GLU A 221 13.72 -47.91 -3.29
N GLY A 222 14.64 -48.04 -4.24
CA GLY A 222 14.74 -49.20 -5.15
C GLY A 222 13.69 -49.19 -6.29
N LYS A 223 13.04 -48.04 -6.56
CA LYS A 223 12.08 -47.88 -7.65
C LYS A 223 12.81 -47.58 -8.97
N THR A 224 12.25 -48.04 -10.06
CA THR A 224 12.82 -47.74 -11.40
C THR A 224 12.67 -46.25 -11.71
N PRO A 225 13.74 -45.54 -12.12
CA PRO A 225 13.66 -44.13 -12.52
C PRO A 225 12.67 -43.91 -13.68
N GLN A 226 11.93 -42.82 -13.62
CA GLN A 226 11.03 -42.41 -14.71
C GLN A 226 11.83 -42.03 -15.95
N SER A 227 11.29 -42.29 -17.15
CA SER A 227 11.93 -41.87 -18.38
C SER A 227 11.98 -40.33 -18.49
N ALA A 228 12.98 -39.82 -19.22
CA ALA A 228 13.13 -38.36 -19.46
C ALA A 228 11.87 -37.75 -20.10
N GLU A 229 11.14 -38.48 -20.93
CA GLU A 229 9.91 -38.04 -21.55
C GLU A 229 8.78 -37.88 -20.49
N ILE A 230 8.66 -38.80 -19.57
CA ILE A 230 7.66 -38.73 -18.47
C ILE A 230 7.97 -37.55 -17.56
N LEU A 231 9.24 -37.35 -17.21
CA LEU A 231 9.69 -36.22 -16.41
C LEU A 231 9.39 -34.87 -17.10
N ALA A 232 9.70 -34.77 -18.41
CA ALA A 232 9.40 -33.57 -19.20
C ALA A 232 7.89 -33.26 -19.23
N LYS A 233 7.04 -34.25 -19.44
CA LYS A 233 5.56 -34.10 -19.38
C LYS A 233 5.07 -33.66 -17.99
N ARG A 234 5.68 -34.20 -16.93
CA ARG A 234 5.36 -33.84 -15.55
C ARG A 234 5.72 -32.37 -15.25
N ILE A 235 6.90 -31.95 -15.67
CA ILE A 235 7.36 -30.56 -15.51
C ILE A 235 6.41 -29.61 -16.25
N GLU A 236 6.11 -29.91 -17.54
CA GLU A 236 5.19 -29.08 -18.31
C GLU A 236 3.78 -29.06 -17.71
N GLY A 237 3.29 -30.19 -17.20
CA GLY A 237 2.01 -30.29 -16.50
C GLY A 237 1.98 -29.40 -15.23
N SER A 238 3.09 -29.32 -14.49
CA SER A 238 3.21 -28.42 -13.32
C SER A 238 3.14 -26.95 -13.75
N VAL A 239 3.87 -26.56 -14.81
CA VAL A 239 3.84 -25.20 -15.36
C VAL A 239 2.43 -24.83 -15.83
N GLN A 240 1.75 -25.73 -16.54
CA GLN A 240 0.37 -25.49 -17.01
C GLN A 240 -0.62 -25.35 -15.85
N LYS A 241 -0.43 -26.13 -14.78
CA LYS A 241 -1.21 -25.98 -13.54
C LYS A 241 -1.00 -24.62 -12.90
N TYR A 242 0.26 -24.20 -12.74
CA TYR A 242 0.62 -22.89 -12.22
C TYR A 242 -0.02 -21.76 -13.03
N LEU A 243 0.09 -21.80 -14.37
CA LEU A 243 -0.50 -20.81 -15.24
C LEU A 243 -2.02 -20.65 -15.03
N LYS A 244 -2.74 -21.75 -14.79
CA LYS A 244 -4.17 -21.72 -14.46
C LYS A 244 -4.44 -21.11 -13.09
N GLU A 245 -3.59 -21.43 -12.11
CA GLU A 245 -3.74 -20.95 -10.74
C GLU A 245 -3.50 -19.45 -10.61
N VAL A 246 -2.61 -18.87 -11.42
CA VAL A 246 -2.25 -17.44 -11.35
C VAL A 246 -2.99 -16.57 -12.36
N SER A 247 -3.79 -17.14 -13.23
CA SER A 247 -4.55 -16.42 -14.28
C SER A 247 -6.00 -16.22 -13.89
N LEU A 248 -6.43 -14.95 -13.80
CA LEU A 248 -7.77 -14.56 -13.35
C LEU A 248 -8.88 -15.37 -14.01
N PHE A 249 -8.89 -15.46 -15.34
CA PHE A 249 -9.97 -16.12 -16.09
C PHE A 249 -10.05 -17.63 -15.85
N ASN A 250 -8.94 -18.26 -15.48
CA ASN A 250 -8.86 -19.70 -15.25
C ASN A 250 -9.14 -20.08 -13.79
N GLN A 251 -9.08 -19.13 -12.85
CA GLN A 251 -9.33 -19.41 -11.43
C GLN A 251 -10.80 -19.77 -11.20
N SER A 252 -11.05 -20.70 -10.26
CA SER A 252 -12.39 -20.98 -9.77
C SER A 252 -12.95 -19.75 -9.08
N PHE A 253 -14.18 -19.37 -9.42
CA PHE A 253 -14.77 -18.14 -8.90
C PHE A 253 -15.07 -18.23 -7.41
N VAL A 254 -14.57 -17.26 -6.62
CA VAL A 254 -14.62 -17.29 -5.15
C VAL A 254 -16.03 -17.43 -4.56
N LYS A 255 -17.06 -16.96 -5.24
CA LYS A 255 -18.47 -17.08 -4.80
C LYS A 255 -19.14 -18.38 -5.27
N ASN A 256 -18.57 -19.05 -6.26
CA ASN A 256 -19.10 -20.28 -6.83
C ASN A 256 -17.95 -21.09 -7.47
N ASP A 257 -17.38 -22.01 -6.72
CA ASP A 257 -16.23 -22.83 -7.11
C ASP A 257 -16.51 -23.82 -8.28
N LYS A 258 -17.78 -23.98 -8.65
CA LYS A 258 -18.22 -24.85 -9.75
C LYS A 258 -18.03 -24.20 -11.13
N GLN A 259 -17.70 -22.92 -11.18
CA GLN A 259 -17.41 -22.20 -12.43
C GLN A 259 -16.14 -21.38 -12.32
N THR A 260 -15.51 -21.13 -13.47
CA THR A 260 -14.38 -20.21 -13.53
C THR A 260 -14.85 -18.76 -13.61
N VAL A 261 -13.94 -17.82 -13.33
CA VAL A 261 -14.21 -16.38 -13.51
C VAL A 261 -14.62 -16.10 -14.96
N GLU A 262 -13.98 -16.73 -15.95
CA GLU A 262 -14.33 -16.58 -17.36
C GLU A 262 -15.78 -16.99 -17.65
N GLN A 263 -16.21 -18.12 -17.10
CA GLN A 263 -17.58 -18.62 -17.26
C GLN A 263 -18.60 -17.66 -16.65
N MET A 264 -18.34 -17.18 -15.43
CA MET A 264 -19.18 -16.20 -14.74
C MET A 264 -19.31 -14.91 -15.56
N LEU A 265 -18.21 -14.40 -16.11
CA LEU A 265 -18.19 -13.20 -16.92
C LEU A 265 -18.99 -13.37 -18.23
N LYS A 266 -18.87 -14.54 -18.89
CA LYS A 266 -19.66 -14.87 -20.10
C LYS A 266 -21.16 -14.92 -19.79
N GLU A 267 -21.56 -15.55 -18.69
CA GLU A 267 -22.97 -15.61 -18.25
C GLU A 267 -23.55 -14.22 -17.97
N ARG A 268 -22.72 -13.30 -17.49
CA ARG A 268 -23.12 -11.92 -17.16
C ARG A 268 -22.89 -10.93 -18.32
N ALA A 269 -22.56 -11.41 -19.53
CA ALA A 269 -22.22 -10.58 -20.69
C ALA A 269 -21.25 -9.43 -20.33
N THR A 270 -20.21 -9.75 -19.54
CA THR A 270 -19.25 -8.80 -19.01
C THR A 270 -17.84 -9.15 -19.47
N GLN A 271 -17.07 -8.13 -19.82
CA GLN A 271 -15.68 -8.26 -20.20
C GLN A 271 -14.81 -7.44 -19.24
N VAL A 272 -13.81 -8.07 -18.66
CA VAL A 272 -12.75 -7.41 -17.89
C VAL A 272 -11.57 -7.16 -18.83
N LYS A 273 -11.13 -5.90 -18.89
CA LYS A 273 -10.02 -5.46 -19.76
C LYS A 273 -8.69 -5.39 -19.02
N SER A 274 -8.73 -4.95 -17.78
CA SER A 274 -7.55 -4.87 -16.94
C SER A 274 -7.95 -4.85 -15.47
N PHE A 275 -6.99 -5.16 -14.59
CA PHE A 275 -7.13 -4.94 -13.15
C PHE A 275 -5.83 -4.43 -12.55
N THR A 276 -5.96 -3.74 -11.42
CA THR A 276 -4.84 -3.39 -10.54
C THR A 276 -5.17 -3.87 -9.14
N LEU A 277 -4.23 -4.56 -8.53
CA LEU A 277 -4.26 -5.00 -7.14
C LEU A 277 -3.13 -4.30 -6.39
N TYR A 278 -3.45 -3.60 -5.31
CA TYR A 278 -2.47 -3.10 -4.35
C TYR A 278 -2.67 -3.77 -2.99
N VAL A 279 -1.59 -4.26 -2.44
CA VAL A 279 -1.50 -4.74 -1.07
C VAL A 279 -0.51 -3.83 -0.34
N VAL A 280 -0.93 -3.26 0.77
CA VAL A 280 -0.11 -2.34 1.58
C VAL A 280 1.22 -2.99 1.94
N GLY A 281 2.30 -2.28 1.64
CA GLY A 281 3.65 -2.69 2.02
C GLY A 281 4.23 -3.86 1.21
N GLU A 282 3.54 -4.32 0.16
CA GLU A 282 4.02 -5.41 -0.68
C GLU A 282 5.41 -5.08 -1.27
N GLY A 283 6.39 -5.99 -1.05
CA GLY A 283 7.78 -5.82 -1.52
C GLY A 283 8.61 -4.83 -0.71
N ILE A 284 8.11 -4.28 0.40
CA ILE A 284 8.90 -3.49 1.33
C ILE A 284 9.46 -4.42 2.41
N GLU A 285 10.77 -4.47 2.54
CA GLU A 285 11.41 -5.20 3.64
C GLU A 285 11.14 -4.47 4.96
N LYS A 286 10.39 -5.10 5.84
CA LYS A 286 10.20 -4.60 7.20
C LYS A 286 11.51 -4.81 7.96
N LYS A 287 11.98 -3.78 8.69
CA LYS A 287 12.97 -3.99 9.72
C LYS A 287 12.41 -5.03 10.71
N VAL A 288 13.10 -6.13 10.86
CA VAL A 288 12.84 -7.05 11.97
C VAL A 288 13.42 -6.36 13.19
N ASP A 289 12.58 -5.68 13.96
CA ASP A 289 12.96 -5.13 15.25
C ASP A 289 13.16 -6.32 16.19
N ASP A 290 14.40 -6.75 16.32
CA ASP A 290 14.80 -7.66 17.40
C ASP A 290 14.89 -6.86 18.70
N PHE A 291 13.71 -6.63 19.29
CA PHE A 291 13.59 -5.88 20.55
C PHE A 291 14.50 -6.44 21.64
N ALA A 292 14.74 -7.76 21.65
CA ALA A 292 15.65 -8.38 22.59
C ALA A 292 17.12 -7.97 22.33
N ALA A 293 17.53 -7.89 21.08
CA ALA A 293 18.86 -7.42 20.70
C ALA A 293 19.03 -5.92 20.96
N GLU A 294 18.01 -5.09 20.69
CA GLU A 294 18.05 -3.65 21.00
C GLU A 294 18.16 -3.39 22.51
N VAL A 295 17.34 -4.06 23.32
CA VAL A 295 17.42 -3.96 24.78
C VAL A 295 18.78 -4.45 25.28
N ALA A 296 19.30 -5.56 24.75
CA ALA A 296 20.63 -6.06 25.11
C ALA A 296 21.74 -5.06 24.75
N ALA A 297 21.66 -4.41 23.60
CA ALA A 297 22.60 -3.39 23.16
C ALA A 297 22.53 -2.13 24.05
N GLN A 298 21.32 -1.67 24.42
CA GLN A 298 21.15 -0.54 25.33
C GLN A 298 21.67 -0.84 26.76
N VAL A 299 21.41 -2.05 27.26
CA VAL A 299 21.94 -2.50 28.57
C VAL A 299 23.47 -2.60 28.53
N ALA A 300 24.06 -3.08 27.44
CA ALA A 300 25.50 -3.14 27.27
C ALA A 300 26.13 -1.74 27.22
N ALA A 301 25.50 -0.81 26.46
CA ALA A 301 25.95 0.58 26.39
C ALA A 301 25.85 1.31 27.74
N ALA A 302 24.78 1.06 28.52
CA ALA A 302 24.62 1.63 29.86
C ALA A 302 25.65 1.09 30.87
N LYS A 303 26.06 -0.19 30.74
CA LYS A 303 27.10 -0.79 31.61
C LYS A 303 28.51 -0.36 31.21
N GLY A 304 28.78 -0.06 29.93
CA GLY A 304 30.10 0.42 29.46
C GLY A 304 30.40 1.89 29.78
N GLY A 305 29.39 2.66 30.22
CA GLY A 305 29.56 4.07 30.61
C GLY A 305 29.83 4.32 32.08
N SER A 306 30.05 3.29 32.91
CA SER A 306 30.24 3.41 34.35
C SER A 306 31.71 3.30 34.81
N ASP A 307 32.67 3.20 33.87
CA ASP A 307 34.07 3.12 34.14
C ASP A 307 34.84 4.31 33.54
N VAL A 308 34.54 5.57 34.01
CA VAL A 308 35.43 6.73 33.89
C VAL A 308 35.27 7.62 35.12
#